data_8acf1764d1a3f4cd742ce99cf75fb3fb
#
_entry.id   8acf1764d1a3f4cd742ce99cf75fb3fb
#
_cell.length_a   1.000
_cell.length_b   1.000
_cell.length_c   1.000
_cell.angle_alpha   90.00
_cell.angle_beta   90.00
_cell.angle_gamma   90.00
#
_symmetry.space_group_name_H-M   'P 1'
#
loop_
_entity.id
_entity.type
_entity.pdbx_description
1 polymer ?
#
loop_
_entity_poly.entity_id
_entity_poly.type
_entity_poly.pdbx_seq_one_letter_code
_entity_poly.pdbx_strand_id
1 'polypeptide(L)'
;MDIAFWLLYLAVGIFVGFFAGLLGIGGGSVMVPILSLTFAAQGFSSDHVIHMALATSMATIIPGGIASTWMHHKHQAVNWLVVKRMLPGILFGTFSGAVVAHFSSTAFLKTFFVGFICFLALQMLFDLKPKSRHALPGAGGMFAFGMVMGVVSSFAGIGGAVLSIAFLTWCNFRMHDAIGTAAAIGVPLAIAGTVGFVATGMFDKGLPPWSLGYVYIPAFAGIAATSFALAPVGAKLAHRLPVKVLRRVFVVFLVGLAVKMAVSV
;
A
#
# COMPACT_ATOMS: atom_id res chain seq x y z
N MET A 1 -0.28 -27.18 1.67
CA MET A 1 0.00 -25.87 2.30
C MET A 1 -0.17 -26.07 3.80
N ASP A 2 0.85 -25.76 4.59
CA ASP A 2 0.83 -26.02 6.02
C ASP A 2 -0.10 -25.05 6.76
N ILE A 3 -0.81 -25.57 7.79
CA ILE A 3 -1.69 -24.78 8.66
C ILE A 3 -0.94 -23.59 9.27
N ALA A 4 0.38 -23.73 9.52
CA ALA A 4 1.22 -22.66 10.04
C ALA A 4 1.22 -21.39 9.17
N PHE A 5 1.24 -21.53 7.84
CA PHE A 5 1.20 -20.37 6.93
C PHE A 5 -0.19 -19.70 6.91
N TRP A 6 -1.27 -20.48 7.03
CA TRP A 6 -2.61 -19.90 7.18
C TRP A 6 -2.72 -19.06 8.46
N LEU A 7 -2.25 -19.59 9.59
CA LEU A 7 -2.22 -18.86 10.85
C LEU A 7 -1.35 -17.60 10.75
N LEU A 8 -0.22 -17.68 10.04
CA LEU A 8 0.65 -16.53 9.79
C LEU A 8 -0.07 -15.46 8.97
N TYR A 9 -0.77 -15.80 7.89
CA TYR A 9 -1.52 -14.83 7.08
C TYR A 9 -2.66 -14.17 7.86
N LEU A 10 -3.37 -14.93 8.69
CA LEU A 10 -4.39 -14.37 9.58
C LEU A 10 -3.76 -13.41 10.61
N ALA A 11 -2.65 -13.78 11.24
CA ALA A 11 -1.94 -12.92 12.19
C ALA A 11 -1.39 -11.64 11.53
N VAL A 12 -0.81 -11.77 10.33
CA VAL A 12 -0.38 -10.61 9.53
C VAL A 12 -1.55 -9.69 9.22
N GLY A 13 -2.68 -10.24 8.82
CA GLY A 13 -3.86 -9.44 8.52
C GLY A 13 -4.44 -8.73 9.75
N ILE A 14 -4.42 -9.35 10.93
CA ILE A 14 -4.77 -8.71 12.21
C ILE A 14 -3.86 -7.51 12.46
N PHE A 15 -2.55 -7.74 12.38
CA PHE A 15 -1.55 -6.70 12.62
C PHE A 15 -1.68 -5.56 11.62
N VAL A 16 -1.69 -5.88 10.33
CA VAL A 16 -1.77 -4.89 9.25
C VAL A 16 -3.09 -4.13 9.31
N GLY A 17 -4.23 -4.81 9.49
CA GLY A 17 -5.54 -4.19 9.59
C GLY A 17 -5.61 -3.20 10.76
N PHE A 18 -5.10 -3.61 11.93
CA PHE A 18 -5.05 -2.75 13.10
C PHE A 18 -4.21 -1.50 12.86
N PHE A 19 -2.97 -1.64 12.37
CA PHE A 19 -2.08 -0.49 12.11
C PHE A 19 -2.54 0.36 10.93
N ALA A 20 -3.12 -0.24 9.89
CA ALA A 20 -3.69 0.50 8.76
C ALA A 20 -4.85 1.38 9.21
N GLY A 21 -5.74 0.85 10.05
CA GLY A 21 -6.83 1.63 10.66
C GLY A 21 -6.32 2.73 11.58
N LEU A 22 -5.30 2.42 12.38
CA LEU A 22 -4.76 3.32 13.38
C LEU A 22 -3.99 4.51 12.79
N LEU A 23 -3.21 4.30 11.75
CA LEU A 23 -2.32 5.30 11.16
C LEU A 23 -2.84 5.89 9.84
N GLY A 24 -3.87 5.29 9.23
CA GLY A 24 -4.41 5.72 7.95
C GLY A 24 -3.45 5.55 6.76
N ILE A 25 -2.37 4.78 6.92
CA ILE A 25 -1.27 4.68 5.92
C ILE A 25 -1.51 3.54 4.92
N GLY A 26 -2.61 2.76 5.08
CA GLY A 26 -2.98 1.74 4.09
C GLY A 26 -2.16 0.43 4.13
N GLY A 27 -1.49 0.09 5.25
CA GLY A 27 -0.94 -1.26 5.53
C GLY A 27 0.11 -1.84 4.57
N GLY A 28 0.17 -1.42 3.31
CA GLY A 28 1.04 -1.99 2.28
C GLY A 28 2.54 -1.92 2.60
N SER A 29 2.98 -0.86 3.29
CA SER A 29 4.38 -0.69 3.70
C SER A 29 4.90 -1.78 4.64
N VAL A 30 4.02 -2.41 5.38
CA VAL A 30 4.33 -3.55 6.26
C VAL A 30 4.12 -4.88 5.55
N MET A 31 3.12 -4.92 4.67
CA MET A 31 2.68 -6.15 4.01
C MET A 31 3.74 -6.71 3.07
N VAL A 32 4.34 -5.85 2.24
CA VAL A 32 5.34 -6.29 1.25
C VAL A 32 6.54 -6.99 1.90
N PRO A 33 7.22 -6.44 2.91
CA PRO A 33 8.35 -7.15 3.52
C PRO A 33 7.92 -8.44 4.25
N ILE A 34 6.77 -8.46 4.90
CA ILE A 34 6.29 -9.69 5.56
C ILE A 34 5.96 -10.76 4.52
N LEU A 35 5.26 -10.39 3.44
CA LEU A 35 4.93 -11.33 2.37
C LEU A 35 6.19 -11.83 1.67
N SER A 36 7.17 -10.96 1.37
CA SER A 36 8.41 -11.40 0.73
C SER A 36 9.20 -12.39 1.59
N LEU A 37 9.31 -12.14 2.89
CA LEU A 37 9.95 -13.06 3.83
C LEU A 37 9.17 -14.38 3.97
N THR A 38 7.83 -14.30 3.99
CA THR A 38 6.97 -15.48 4.10
C THR A 38 7.04 -16.34 2.82
N PHE A 39 7.01 -15.72 1.66
CA PHE A 39 7.11 -16.43 0.37
C PHE A 39 8.50 -17.05 0.18
N ALA A 40 9.56 -16.35 0.58
CA ALA A 40 10.90 -16.93 0.59
C ALA A 40 10.99 -18.15 1.54
N ALA A 41 10.39 -18.07 2.74
CA ALA A 41 10.33 -19.19 3.67
C ALA A 41 9.49 -20.37 3.17
N GLN A 42 8.52 -20.14 2.27
CA GLN A 42 7.76 -21.19 1.59
C GLN A 42 8.51 -21.81 0.41
N GLY A 43 9.72 -21.34 0.09
CA GLY A 43 10.53 -21.85 -1.02
C GLY A 43 10.06 -21.37 -2.40
N PHE A 44 9.35 -20.23 -2.47
CA PHE A 44 8.99 -19.63 -3.77
C PHE A 44 10.25 -19.12 -4.48
N SER A 45 10.24 -19.15 -5.81
CA SER A 45 11.36 -18.67 -6.60
C SER A 45 11.76 -17.24 -6.24
N SER A 46 13.06 -17.01 -6.01
CA SER A 46 13.63 -15.69 -5.72
C SER A 46 13.29 -14.66 -6.80
N ASP A 47 13.09 -15.09 -8.04
CA ASP A 47 12.80 -14.22 -9.17
C ASP A 47 11.39 -13.62 -9.08
N HIS A 48 10.47 -14.31 -8.41
CA HIS A 48 9.06 -13.91 -8.34
C HIS A 48 8.62 -13.40 -6.96
N VAL A 49 9.39 -13.69 -5.90
CA VAL A 49 9.01 -13.36 -4.50
C VAL A 49 8.58 -11.91 -4.33
N ILE A 50 9.36 -10.95 -4.85
CA ILE A 50 9.05 -9.52 -4.71
C ILE A 50 7.82 -9.13 -5.53
N HIS A 51 7.71 -9.59 -6.76
CA HIS A 51 6.57 -9.35 -7.64
C HIS A 51 5.27 -9.85 -6.99
N MET A 52 5.30 -11.07 -6.45
CA MET A 52 4.16 -11.65 -5.74
C MET A 52 3.81 -10.91 -4.45
N ALA A 53 4.81 -10.44 -3.71
CA ALA A 53 4.58 -9.65 -2.49
C ALA A 53 3.93 -8.30 -2.81
N LEU A 54 4.40 -7.59 -3.86
CA LEU A 54 3.82 -6.33 -4.33
C LEU A 54 2.37 -6.53 -4.81
N ALA A 55 2.13 -7.53 -5.66
CA ALA A 55 0.83 -7.84 -6.21
C ALA A 55 -0.19 -8.23 -5.13
N THR A 56 0.19 -9.15 -4.25
CA THR A 56 -0.68 -9.62 -3.16
C THR A 56 -0.96 -8.50 -2.16
N SER A 57 0.03 -7.65 -1.86
CA SER A 57 -0.16 -6.45 -1.03
C SER A 57 -1.21 -5.52 -1.66
N MET A 58 -1.10 -5.21 -2.94
CA MET A 58 -2.08 -4.35 -3.62
C MET A 58 -3.48 -4.95 -3.59
N ALA A 59 -3.62 -6.25 -3.87
CA ALA A 59 -4.91 -6.92 -3.80
C ALA A 59 -5.56 -6.80 -2.40
N THR A 60 -4.78 -6.99 -1.34
CA THR A 60 -5.28 -6.92 0.04
C THR A 60 -5.70 -5.52 0.49
N ILE A 61 -5.20 -4.46 -0.18
CA ILE A 61 -5.60 -3.08 0.09
C ILE A 61 -7.04 -2.81 -0.38
N ILE A 62 -7.55 -3.52 -1.39
CA ILE A 62 -8.86 -3.25 -2.00
C ILE A 62 -10.01 -3.32 -0.97
N PRO A 63 -10.23 -4.44 -0.25
CA PRO A 63 -11.35 -4.53 0.68
C PRO A 63 -11.26 -3.52 1.83
N GLY A 64 -10.08 -3.34 2.41
CA GLY A 64 -9.85 -2.35 3.47
C GLY A 64 -10.02 -0.91 2.97
N GLY A 65 -9.57 -0.61 1.75
CA GLY A 65 -9.72 0.68 1.10
C GLY A 65 -11.18 1.03 0.83
N ILE A 66 -11.98 0.06 0.37
CA ILE A 66 -13.43 0.25 0.16
C ILE A 66 -14.12 0.59 1.49
N ALA A 67 -13.86 -0.17 2.55
CA ALA A 67 -14.43 0.06 3.86
C ALA A 67 -14.03 1.43 4.43
N SER A 68 -12.75 1.79 4.33
CA SER A 68 -12.22 3.07 4.76
C SER A 68 -12.85 4.23 3.98
N THR A 69 -12.92 4.12 2.65
CA THR A 69 -13.54 5.14 1.79
C THR A 69 -15.01 5.37 2.15
N TRP A 70 -15.75 4.29 2.40
CA TRP A 70 -17.16 4.38 2.77
C TRP A 70 -17.35 5.11 4.11
N MET A 71 -16.51 4.83 5.12
CA MET A 71 -16.54 5.52 6.40
C MET A 71 -16.23 7.01 6.25
N HIS A 72 -15.18 7.35 5.53
CA HIS A 72 -14.81 8.74 5.27
C HIS A 72 -15.84 9.49 4.43
N HIS A 73 -16.50 8.80 3.50
CA HIS A 73 -17.59 9.37 2.71
C HIS A 73 -18.79 9.75 3.59
N LYS A 74 -19.19 8.86 4.53
CA LYS A 74 -20.25 9.17 5.49
C LYS A 74 -19.95 10.41 6.35
N HIS A 75 -18.69 10.65 6.66
CA HIS A 75 -18.23 11.82 7.41
C HIS A 75 -17.91 13.03 6.51
N GLN A 76 -18.29 12.99 5.22
CA GLN A 76 -18.08 14.06 4.24
C GLN A 76 -16.60 14.51 4.11
N ALA A 77 -15.65 13.62 4.42
CA ALA A 77 -14.22 13.88 4.36
C ALA A 77 -13.58 13.56 2.99
N VAL A 78 -14.38 13.11 1.99
CA VAL A 78 -13.88 12.73 0.67
C VAL A 78 -14.19 13.84 -0.33
N ASN A 79 -13.14 14.40 -0.93
CA ASN A 79 -13.29 15.32 -2.06
C ASN A 79 -13.31 14.55 -3.39
N TRP A 80 -14.52 14.22 -3.86
CA TRP A 80 -14.72 13.44 -5.08
C TRP A 80 -14.25 14.15 -6.35
N LEU A 81 -14.19 15.49 -6.37
CA LEU A 81 -13.66 16.25 -7.51
C LEU A 81 -12.16 15.96 -7.71
N VAL A 82 -11.40 15.92 -6.61
CA VAL A 82 -9.98 15.56 -6.62
C VAL A 82 -9.81 14.13 -7.11
N VAL A 83 -10.57 13.18 -6.52
CA VAL A 83 -10.52 11.77 -6.94
C VAL A 83 -10.76 11.63 -8.44
N LYS A 84 -11.85 12.22 -8.96
CA LYS A 84 -12.19 12.15 -10.39
C LYS A 84 -11.11 12.74 -11.30
N ARG A 85 -10.48 13.85 -10.90
CA ARG A 85 -9.42 14.50 -11.71
C ARG A 85 -8.10 13.70 -11.70
N MET A 86 -7.80 13.02 -10.61
CA MET A 86 -6.60 12.19 -10.49
C MET A 86 -6.78 10.78 -11.08
N LEU A 87 -8.02 10.29 -11.13
CA LEU A 87 -8.35 8.91 -11.50
C LEU A 87 -7.71 8.45 -12.82
N PRO A 88 -7.78 9.17 -13.94
CA PRO A 88 -7.17 8.71 -15.20
C PRO A 88 -5.65 8.55 -15.07
N GLY A 89 -4.98 9.52 -14.42
CA GLY A 89 -3.54 9.44 -14.18
C GLY A 89 -3.17 8.25 -13.27
N ILE A 90 -3.94 8.02 -12.22
CA ILE A 90 -3.75 6.91 -11.29
C ILE A 90 -3.88 5.58 -12.02
N LEU A 91 -4.97 5.36 -12.75
CA LEU A 91 -5.20 4.10 -13.47
C LEU A 91 -4.09 3.81 -14.47
N PHE A 92 -3.75 4.81 -15.30
CA PHE A 92 -2.67 4.66 -16.28
C PHE A 92 -1.31 4.46 -15.62
N GLY A 93 -0.97 5.30 -14.63
CA GLY A 93 0.31 5.23 -13.93
C GLY A 93 0.51 3.93 -13.16
N THR A 94 -0.53 3.47 -12.45
CA THR A 94 -0.43 2.25 -11.66
C THR A 94 -0.37 1.00 -12.55
N PHE A 95 -1.19 0.94 -13.57
CA PHE A 95 -1.16 -0.17 -14.51
C PHE A 95 0.19 -0.23 -15.26
N SER A 96 0.64 0.89 -15.84
CA SER A 96 1.94 0.94 -16.51
C SER A 96 3.10 0.67 -15.56
N GLY A 97 3.02 1.13 -14.29
CA GLY A 97 3.97 0.82 -13.25
C GLY A 97 4.05 -0.67 -12.93
N ALA A 98 2.92 -1.38 -12.87
CA ALA A 98 2.89 -2.83 -12.70
C ALA A 98 3.51 -3.57 -13.90
N VAL A 99 3.25 -3.08 -15.12
CA VAL A 99 3.89 -3.61 -16.33
C VAL A 99 5.42 -3.41 -16.31
N VAL A 100 5.87 -2.20 -15.96
CA VAL A 100 7.31 -1.91 -15.84
C VAL A 100 7.94 -2.73 -14.70
N ALA A 101 7.23 -2.95 -13.59
CA ALA A 101 7.69 -3.79 -12.49
C ALA A 101 7.92 -5.24 -12.96
N HIS A 102 7.06 -5.78 -13.82
CA HIS A 102 7.24 -7.13 -14.39
C HIS A 102 8.57 -7.28 -15.14
N PHE A 103 8.98 -6.26 -15.92
CA PHE A 103 10.27 -6.28 -16.64
C PHE A 103 11.46 -5.87 -15.75
N SER A 104 11.21 -5.45 -14.53
CA SER A 104 12.26 -5.01 -13.59
C SER A 104 12.85 -6.21 -12.85
N SER A 105 14.16 -6.15 -12.60
CA SER A 105 14.80 -7.19 -11.79
C SER A 105 14.32 -7.15 -10.34
N THR A 106 14.27 -8.32 -9.69
CA THR A 106 13.98 -8.47 -8.26
C THR A 106 14.88 -7.57 -7.41
N ALA A 107 16.16 -7.45 -7.76
CA ALA A 107 17.12 -6.60 -7.05
C ALA A 107 16.73 -5.11 -7.15
N PHE A 108 16.28 -4.64 -8.32
CA PHE A 108 15.83 -3.26 -8.49
C PHE A 108 14.60 -2.98 -7.64
N LEU A 109 13.56 -3.82 -7.72
CA LEU A 109 12.34 -3.65 -6.96
C LEU A 109 12.58 -3.69 -5.45
N LYS A 110 13.44 -4.59 -4.99
CA LYS A 110 13.87 -4.68 -3.60
C LYS A 110 14.56 -3.39 -3.14
N THR A 111 15.53 -2.91 -3.90
CA THR A 111 16.28 -1.68 -3.58
C THR A 111 15.36 -0.47 -3.58
N PHE A 112 14.48 -0.36 -4.59
CA PHE A 112 13.48 0.70 -4.66
C PHE A 112 12.55 0.68 -3.43
N PHE A 113 12.02 -0.50 -3.08
CA PHE A 113 11.14 -0.65 -1.93
C PHE A 113 11.83 -0.27 -0.62
N VAL A 114 13.04 -0.78 -0.37
CA VAL A 114 13.83 -0.45 0.83
C VAL A 114 14.10 1.05 0.90
N GLY A 115 14.53 1.67 -0.19
CA GLY A 115 14.75 3.12 -0.26
C GLY A 115 13.47 3.91 0.01
N PHE A 116 12.33 3.46 -0.53
CA PHE A 116 11.03 4.10 -0.30
C PHE A 116 10.58 3.97 1.16
N ILE A 117 10.77 2.80 1.80
CA ILE A 117 10.45 2.62 3.23
C ILE A 117 11.36 3.49 4.12
N CYS A 118 12.65 3.59 3.81
CA CYS A 118 13.55 4.50 4.51
C CYS A 118 13.09 5.97 4.38
N PHE A 119 12.69 6.38 3.18
CA PHE A 119 12.11 7.71 2.96
C PHE A 119 10.85 7.95 3.80
N LEU A 120 9.92 6.98 3.83
CA LEU A 120 8.72 7.05 4.66
C LEU A 120 9.04 7.11 6.15
N ALA A 121 9.98 6.29 6.60
CA ALA A 121 10.42 6.27 7.99
C ALA A 121 11.01 7.62 8.42
N LEU A 122 11.87 8.23 7.59
CA LEU A 122 12.43 9.55 7.82
C LEU A 122 11.34 10.63 7.83
N GLN A 123 10.42 10.62 6.85
CA GLN A 123 9.30 11.56 6.81
C GLN A 123 8.43 11.47 8.07
N MET A 124 8.16 10.25 8.55
CA MET A 124 7.38 10.03 9.76
C MET A 124 8.15 10.44 11.02
N LEU A 125 9.45 10.20 11.10
CA LEU A 125 10.29 10.50 12.26
C LEU A 125 10.44 12.01 12.47
N PHE A 126 10.70 12.73 11.39
CA PHE A 126 10.93 14.19 11.43
C PHE A 126 9.65 15.02 11.34
N ASP A 127 8.47 14.36 11.25
CA ASP A 127 7.17 15.03 11.08
C ASP A 127 7.19 16.08 9.96
N LEU A 128 7.89 15.76 8.86
CA LEU A 128 8.08 16.66 7.73
C LEU A 128 6.72 16.92 7.06
N LYS A 129 6.08 18.00 7.50
CA LYS A 129 4.83 18.47 6.89
C LYS A 129 5.19 19.51 5.85
N PRO A 130 4.79 19.33 4.59
CA PRO A 130 4.95 20.37 3.60
C PRO A 130 4.24 21.64 4.08
N LYS A 131 4.91 22.78 4.02
CA LYS A 131 4.23 24.06 4.30
C LYS A 131 3.15 24.27 3.25
N SER A 132 1.90 24.28 3.71
CA SER A 132 0.72 24.53 2.88
C SER A 132 0.80 25.92 2.24
N ARG A 133 0.94 25.98 0.90
CA ARG A 133 1.04 27.28 0.18
C ARG A 133 0.47 27.25 -1.25
N HIS A 134 -0.02 26.12 -1.74
CA HIS A 134 -0.36 26.01 -3.15
C HIS A 134 -1.84 25.71 -3.35
N ALA A 135 -2.43 26.35 -4.34
CA ALA A 135 -3.74 25.95 -4.85
C ALA A 135 -3.66 24.59 -5.55
N LEU A 136 -4.78 23.88 -5.65
CA LEU A 136 -4.84 22.64 -6.41
C LEU A 136 -4.39 22.91 -7.86
N PRO A 137 -3.48 22.08 -8.40
CA PRO A 137 -3.10 22.17 -9.80
C PRO A 137 -4.33 21.97 -10.71
N GLY A 138 -4.26 22.49 -11.92
CA GLY A 138 -5.25 22.21 -12.95
C GLY A 138 -5.35 20.72 -13.29
N ALA A 139 -6.31 20.33 -14.11
CA ALA A 139 -6.59 18.94 -14.46
C ALA A 139 -5.34 18.19 -14.98
N GLY A 140 -4.50 18.84 -15.82
CA GLY A 140 -3.25 18.26 -16.32
C GLY A 140 -2.21 17.98 -15.21
N GLY A 141 -2.06 18.90 -14.25
CA GLY A 141 -1.17 18.69 -13.11
C GLY A 141 -1.64 17.59 -12.18
N MET A 142 -2.96 17.46 -11.99
CA MET A 142 -3.55 16.38 -11.19
C MET A 142 -3.41 15.02 -11.88
N PHE A 143 -3.56 14.97 -13.20
CA PHE A 143 -3.28 13.79 -14.00
C PHE A 143 -1.81 13.36 -13.88
N ALA A 144 -0.88 14.28 -14.09
CA ALA A 144 0.56 14.01 -14.02
C ALA A 144 0.97 13.52 -12.63
N PHE A 145 0.48 14.18 -11.57
CA PHE A 145 0.75 13.73 -10.20
C PHE A 145 0.14 12.33 -9.93
N GLY A 146 -1.09 12.10 -10.37
CA GLY A 146 -1.74 10.79 -10.26
C GLY A 146 -0.96 9.69 -10.97
N MET A 147 -0.42 9.99 -12.15
CA MET A 147 0.42 9.07 -12.93
C MET A 147 1.72 8.72 -12.20
N VAL A 148 2.48 9.73 -11.76
CA VAL A 148 3.73 9.51 -11.00
C VAL A 148 3.46 8.73 -9.72
N MET A 149 2.43 9.13 -8.98
CA MET A 149 2.01 8.44 -7.76
C MET A 149 1.63 6.98 -8.03
N GLY A 150 0.92 6.72 -9.13
CA GLY A 150 0.56 5.37 -9.54
C GLY A 150 1.77 4.48 -9.80
N VAL A 151 2.75 4.97 -10.60
CA VAL A 151 4.01 4.24 -10.87
C VAL A 151 4.78 3.95 -9.58
N VAL A 152 4.99 4.97 -8.75
CA VAL A 152 5.72 4.81 -7.47
C VAL A 152 5.01 3.81 -6.56
N SER A 153 3.67 3.89 -6.50
CA SER A 153 2.87 2.98 -5.67
C SER A 153 2.93 1.53 -6.15
N SER A 154 3.02 1.29 -7.46
CA SER A 154 3.19 -0.07 -8.01
C SER A 154 4.51 -0.69 -7.57
N PHE A 155 5.61 0.05 -7.63
CA PHE A 155 6.92 -0.44 -7.19
C PHE A 155 7.04 -0.62 -5.67
N ALA A 156 6.24 0.13 -4.91
CA ALA A 156 6.23 0.04 -3.46
C ALA A 156 5.14 -0.90 -2.91
N GLY A 157 4.21 -1.38 -3.75
CA GLY A 157 3.08 -2.22 -3.28
C GLY A 157 2.17 -1.53 -2.27
N ILE A 158 2.05 -0.20 -2.34
CA ILE A 158 1.37 0.64 -1.35
C ILE A 158 0.19 1.35 -2.02
N GLY A 159 -0.93 1.47 -1.31
CA GLY A 159 -2.15 2.12 -1.79
C GLY A 159 -2.08 3.64 -2.00
N GLY A 160 -0.89 4.22 -2.14
CA GLY A 160 -0.69 5.64 -2.44
C GLY A 160 -1.12 6.63 -1.35
N ALA A 161 -1.65 6.16 -0.21
CA ALA A 161 -2.23 7.03 0.81
C ALA A 161 -1.23 8.07 1.34
N VAL A 162 0.01 7.68 1.60
CA VAL A 162 1.03 8.59 2.15
C VAL A 162 1.34 9.72 1.16
N LEU A 163 1.54 9.37 -0.12
CA LEU A 163 1.82 10.34 -1.17
C LEU A 163 0.62 11.27 -1.40
N SER A 164 -0.60 10.70 -1.40
CA SER A 164 -1.84 11.48 -1.55
C SER A 164 -2.03 12.45 -0.39
N ILE A 165 -1.84 12.01 0.87
CA ILE A 165 -1.98 12.87 2.05
C ILE A 165 -0.95 14.00 2.01
N ALA A 166 0.31 13.69 1.69
CA ALA A 166 1.36 14.70 1.57
C ALA A 166 1.02 15.74 0.50
N PHE A 167 0.57 15.31 -0.67
CA PHE A 167 0.17 16.20 -1.75
C PHE A 167 -1.03 17.08 -1.39
N LEU A 168 -2.09 16.47 -0.83
CA LEU A 168 -3.30 17.20 -0.48
C LEU A 168 -3.08 18.21 0.66
N THR A 169 -2.27 17.84 1.65
CA THR A 169 -1.88 18.78 2.72
C THR A 169 -1.00 19.91 2.19
N TRP A 170 -0.15 19.64 1.21
CA TRP A 170 0.60 20.67 0.50
C TRP A 170 -0.31 21.62 -0.29
N CYS A 171 -1.42 21.10 -0.84
CA CYS A 171 -2.49 21.87 -1.48
C CYS A 171 -3.50 22.48 -0.49
N ASN A 172 -3.15 22.65 0.77
CA ASN A 172 -3.96 23.32 1.79
C ASN A 172 -5.26 22.58 2.22
N PHE A 173 -5.34 21.25 2.01
CA PHE A 173 -6.42 20.46 2.57
C PHE A 173 -6.24 20.25 4.07
N ARG A 174 -7.34 20.25 4.81
CA ARG A 174 -7.32 19.84 6.21
C ARG A 174 -6.91 18.37 6.27
N MET A 175 -6.14 17.99 7.30
CA MET A 175 -5.62 16.63 7.44
C MET A 175 -6.73 15.56 7.33
N HIS A 176 -7.89 15.82 7.91
CA HIS A 176 -9.03 14.90 7.88
C HIS A 176 -9.55 14.67 6.46
N ASP A 177 -9.69 15.75 5.67
CA ASP A 177 -10.17 15.70 4.30
C ASP A 177 -9.10 15.07 3.37
N ALA A 178 -7.82 15.31 3.66
CA ALA A 178 -6.71 14.68 2.96
C ALA A 178 -6.69 13.16 3.17
N ILE A 179 -6.89 12.69 4.41
CA ILE A 179 -6.95 11.26 4.74
C ILE A 179 -8.14 10.60 4.05
N GLY A 180 -9.34 11.20 4.13
CA GLY A 180 -10.54 10.65 3.51
C GLY A 180 -10.42 10.58 1.98
N THR A 181 -9.90 11.64 1.36
CA THR A 181 -9.68 11.68 -0.09
C THR A 181 -8.60 10.69 -0.53
N ALA A 182 -7.53 10.54 0.25
CA ALA A 182 -6.47 9.58 -0.01
C ALA A 182 -6.96 8.13 0.09
N ALA A 183 -7.86 7.81 1.01
CA ALA A 183 -8.49 6.50 1.09
C ALA A 183 -9.29 6.20 -0.20
N ALA A 184 -10.05 7.18 -0.71
CA ALA A 184 -10.80 7.03 -1.94
C ALA A 184 -9.91 6.91 -3.20
N ILE A 185 -8.75 7.56 -3.22
CA ILE A 185 -7.73 7.44 -4.26
C ILE A 185 -7.09 6.06 -4.22
N GLY A 186 -6.86 5.51 -3.03
CA GLY A 186 -6.21 4.22 -2.82
C GLY A 186 -6.95 3.04 -3.44
N VAL A 187 -8.28 3.07 -3.51
CA VAL A 187 -9.08 1.97 -4.06
C VAL A 187 -8.83 1.76 -5.57
N PRO A 188 -9.04 2.76 -6.45
CA PRO A 188 -8.78 2.57 -7.88
C PRO A 188 -7.30 2.29 -8.17
N LEU A 189 -6.39 2.85 -7.37
CA LEU A 189 -4.97 2.56 -7.46
C LEU A 189 -4.69 1.08 -7.19
N ALA A 190 -5.22 0.55 -6.09
CA ALA A 190 -5.04 -0.85 -5.73
C ALA A 190 -5.67 -1.81 -6.76
N ILE A 191 -6.84 -1.46 -7.30
CA ILE A 191 -7.47 -2.24 -8.38
C ILE A 191 -6.61 -2.23 -9.64
N ALA A 192 -6.17 -1.07 -10.11
CA ALA A 192 -5.35 -0.96 -11.31
C ALA A 192 -4.00 -1.71 -11.19
N GLY A 193 -3.34 -1.60 -10.02
CA GLY A 193 -2.12 -2.33 -9.73
C GLY A 193 -2.33 -3.84 -9.69
N THR A 194 -3.38 -4.29 -8.99
CA THR A 194 -3.74 -5.71 -8.94
C THR A 194 -4.00 -6.27 -10.34
N VAL A 195 -4.81 -5.57 -11.14
CA VAL A 195 -5.09 -5.97 -12.53
C VAL A 195 -3.82 -6.01 -13.36
N GLY A 196 -2.93 -5.01 -13.23
CA GLY A 196 -1.65 -4.97 -13.94
C GLY A 196 -0.75 -6.15 -13.57
N PHE A 197 -0.59 -6.46 -12.28
CA PHE A 197 0.21 -7.60 -11.81
C PHE A 197 -0.43 -8.95 -12.13
N VAL A 198 -1.75 -9.05 -12.16
CA VAL A 198 -2.44 -10.27 -12.61
C VAL A 198 -2.19 -10.46 -14.10
N ALA A 199 -2.43 -9.44 -14.91
CA ALA A 199 -2.27 -9.53 -16.37
C ALA A 199 -0.84 -9.90 -16.79
N THR A 200 0.17 -9.28 -16.17
CA THR A 200 1.58 -9.57 -16.49
C THR A 200 2.03 -10.93 -15.96
N GLY A 201 1.62 -11.29 -14.74
CA GLY A 201 2.00 -12.56 -14.13
C GLY A 201 1.32 -13.79 -14.74
N MET A 202 0.21 -13.63 -15.50
CA MET A 202 -0.42 -14.75 -16.19
C MET A 202 0.46 -15.38 -17.27
N PHE A 203 1.45 -14.63 -17.77
CA PHE A 203 2.39 -15.11 -18.78
C PHE A 203 3.66 -15.74 -18.19
N ASP A 204 3.86 -15.62 -16.87
CA ASP A 204 5.02 -16.19 -16.20
C ASP A 204 4.85 -17.65 -15.85
N LYS A 205 5.92 -18.42 -16.16
CA LYS A 205 6.01 -19.84 -15.83
C LYS A 205 6.75 -20.00 -14.49
N GLY A 206 6.27 -20.92 -13.65
CA GLY A 206 6.92 -21.22 -12.37
C GLY A 206 6.34 -20.51 -11.17
N LEU A 207 5.19 -19.87 -11.31
CA LEU A 207 4.43 -19.37 -10.17
C LEU A 207 3.86 -20.52 -9.35
N PRO A 208 3.78 -20.39 -8.01
CA PRO A 208 3.27 -21.44 -7.15
C PRO A 208 1.77 -21.71 -7.41
N PRO A 209 1.28 -22.92 -7.09
CA PRO A 209 -0.15 -23.25 -7.22
C PRO A 209 -0.99 -22.27 -6.38
N TRP A 210 -2.21 -22.01 -6.81
CA TRP A 210 -3.14 -21.04 -6.21
C TRP A 210 -2.72 -19.57 -6.43
N SER A 211 -1.90 -19.27 -7.41
CA SER A 211 -1.60 -17.92 -7.85
C SER A 211 -2.51 -17.49 -8.99
N LEU A 212 -2.99 -16.25 -8.94
CA LEU A 212 -3.66 -15.58 -10.05
C LEU A 212 -2.71 -14.49 -10.56
N GLY A 213 -1.95 -14.79 -11.63
CA GLY A 213 -0.77 -14.02 -11.96
C GLY A 213 0.16 -13.93 -10.76
N TYR A 214 0.65 -12.75 -10.42
CA TYR A 214 1.49 -12.58 -9.23
C TYR A 214 0.73 -12.53 -7.91
N VAL A 215 -0.61 -12.52 -7.90
CA VAL A 215 -1.40 -12.51 -6.67
C VAL A 215 -1.52 -13.92 -6.10
N TYR A 216 -0.98 -14.14 -4.90
CA TYR A 216 -1.10 -15.40 -4.19
C TYR A 216 -2.40 -15.43 -3.37
N ILE A 217 -3.39 -16.19 -3.88
CA ILE A 217 -4.77 -16.21 -3.35
C ILE A 217 -4.87 -16.59 -1.87
N PRO A 218 -4.11 -17.60 -1.34
CA PRO A 218 -4.21 -17.94 0.08
C PRO A 218 -3.79 -16.81 1.01
N ALA A 219 -2.70 -16.10 0.68
CA ALA A 219 -2.25 -14.95 1.46
C ALA A 219 -3.26 -13.79 1.35
N PHE A 220 -3.76 -13.51 0.13
CA PHE A 220 -4.80 -12.51 -0.08
C PHE A 220 -6.03 -12.79 0.78
N ALA A 221 -6.58 -14.01 0.75
CA ALA A 221 -7.80 -14.37 1.47
C ALA A 221 -7.63 -14.25 3.00
N GLY A 222 -6.53 -14.81 3.54
CA GLY A 222 -6.27 -14.77 4.98
C GLY A 222 -6.06 -13.34 5.51
N ILE A 223 -5.23 -12.55 4.81
CA ILE A 223 -4.93 -11.17 5.20
C ILE A 223 -6.15 -10.26 5.02
N ALA A 224 -6.86 -10.37 3.89
CA ALA A 224 -8.02 -9.54 3.59
C ALA A 224 -9.15 -9.74 4.62
N ALA A 225 -9.44 -10.99 4.98
CA ALA A 225 -10.50 -11.32 5.95
C ALA A 225 -10.24 -10.68 7.33
N THR A 226 -9.04 -10.83 7.86
CA THR A 226 -8.71 -10.33 9.19
C THR A 226 -8.42 -8.82 9.19
N SER A 227 -7.78 -8.29 8.17
CA SER A 227 -7.52 -6.85 8.07
C SER A 227 -8.81 -6.04 7.92
N PHE A 228 -9.78 -6.53 7.16
CA PHE A 228 -11.10 -5.92 7.06
C PHE A 228 -11.81 -5.85 8.40
N ALA A 229 -11.75 -6.92 9.19
CA ALA A 229 -12.38 -7.00 10.51
C ALA A 229 -11.71 -6.08 11.55
N LEU A 230 -10.38 -5.94 11.51
CA LEU A 230 -9.60 -5.21 12.53
C LEU A 230 -9.34 -3.74 12.18
N ALA A 231 -9.44 -3.32 10.93
CA ALA A 231 -9.26 -1.92 10.54
C ALA A 231 -10.18 -0.94 11.28
N PRO A 232 -11.48 -1.21 11.51
CA PRO A 232 -12.35 -0.35 12.31
C PRO A 232 -11.92 -0.24 13.77
N VAL A 233 -11.35 -1.31 14.35
CA VAL A 233 -10.83 -1.33 15.73
C VAL A 233 -9.63 -0.42 15.85
N GLY A 234 -8.67 -0.51 14.90
CA GLY A 234 -7.53 0.38 14.82
C GLY A 234 -7.94 1.85 14.69
N ALA A 235 -8.89 2.14 13.82
CA ALA A 235 -9.41 3.50 13.61
C ALA A 235 -10.05 4.09 14.89
N LYS A 236 -10.85 3.31 15.61
CA LYS A 236 -11.44 3.76 16.90
C LYS A 236 -10.36 4.06 17.95
N LEU A 237 -9.31 3.25 18.00
CA LEU A 237 -8.23 3.41 18.98
C LEU A 237 -7.30 4.58 18.65
N ALA A 238 -7.20 4.98 17.37
CA ALA A 238 -6.44 6.14 16.94
C ALA A 238 -6.87 7.44 17.65
N HIS A 239 -8.14 7.54 18.01
CA HIS A 239 -8.67 8.69 18.75
C HIS A 239 -8.31 8.70 20.25
N ARG A 240 -7.81 7.58 20.80
CA ARG A 240 -7.51 7.43 22.24
C ARG A 240 -6.02 7.39 22.57
N LEU A 241 -5.17 7.10 21.60
CA LEU A 241 -3.73 6.92 21.82
C LEU A 241 -2.91 8.13 21.35
N PRO A 242 -1.79 8.43 22.01
CA PRO A 242 -0.88 9.49 21.57
C PRO A 242 -0.21 9.10 20.25
N VAL A 243 -0.68 9.67 19.15
CA VAL A 243 -0.24 9.40 17.77
C VAL A 243 1.29 9.42 17.61
N LYS A 244 2.00 10.28 18.38
CA LYS A 244 3.47 10.38 18.34
C LYS A 244 4.17 9.09 18.76
N VAL A 245 3.69 8.43 19.83
CA VAL A 245 4.29 7.16 20.32
C VAL A 245 4.04 6.04 19.32
N LEU A 246 2.81 5.94 18.86
CA LEU A 246 2.43 4.96 17.84
C LEU A 246 3.26 5.06 16.57
N ARG A 247 3.46 6.28 16.09
CA ARG A 247 4.27 6.57 14.90
C ARG A 247 5.71 6.11 15.09
N ARG A 248 6.32 6.37 16.25
CA ARG A 248 7.69 5.93 16.55
C ARG A 248 7.82 4.40 16.57
N VAL A 249 6.89 3.71 17.25
CA VAL A 249 6.87 2.24 17.27
C VAL A 249 6.75 1.68 15.86
N PHE A 250 5.87 2.25 15.05
CA PHE A 250 5.67 1.83 13.67
C PHE A 250 6.91 2.06 12.79
N VAL A 251 7.60 3.20 12.95
CA VAL A 251 8.85 3.51 12.24
C VAL A 251 9.93 2.50 12.60
N VAL A 252 10.13 2.20 13.89
CA VAL A 252 11.11 1.19 14.32
C VAL A 252 10.81 -0.17 13.71
N PHE A 253 9.53 -0.55 13.69
CA PHE A 253 9.10 -1.81 13.09
C PHE A 253 9.33 -1.84 11.57
N LEU A 254 9.00 -0.75 10.85
CA LEU A 254 9.24 -0.62 9.40
C LEU A 254 10.73 -0.71 9.05
N VAL A 255 11.58 0.00 9.80
CA VAL A 255 13.02 -0.03 9.58
C VAL A 255 13.58 -1.43 9.84
N GLY A 256 13.15 -2.09 10.92
CA GLY A 256 13.53 -3.47 11.21
C GLY A 256 13.15 -4.45 10.09
N LEU A 257 11.95 -4.32 9.54
CA LEU A 257 11.50 -5.13 8.41
C LEU A 257 12.29 -4.83 7.13
N ALA A 258 12.55 -3.54 6.85
CA ALA A 258 13.33 -3.15 5.68
C ALA A 258 14.76 -3.69 5.74
N VAL A 259 15.42 -3.59 6.89
CA VAL A 259 16.76 -4.17 7.11
C VAL A 259 16.72 -5.68 6.94
N LYS A 260 15.78 -6.38 7.56
CA LYS A 260 15.65 -7.83 7.41
C LYS A 260 15.44 -8.24 5.95
N MET A 261 14.56 -7.53 5.23
CA MET A 261 14.34 -7.76 3.81
C MET A 261 15.61 -7.48 2.98
N ALA A 262 16.37 -6.44 3.30
CA ALA A 262 17.61 -6.10 2.60
C ALA A 262 18.66 -7.21 2.71
N VAL A 263 18.71 -7.92 3.86
CA VAL A 263 19.71 -8.96 4.15
C VAL A 263 19.26 -10.37 3.72
N SER A 264 17.95 -10.65 3.74
CA SER A 264 17.43 -12.04 3.69
C SER A 264 16.76 -12.45 2.37
N VAL A 265 16.48 -11.53 1.45
CA VAL A 265 15.76 -11.84 0.19
C VAL A 265 16.61 -11.51 -1.05
#